data_4a21bf7055262767c159e05bb109b5a7
#
_entry.id   4a21bf7055262767c159e05bb109b5a7
#
_cell.length_a   1.000
_cell.length_b   1.000
_cell.length_c   1.000
_cell.angle_alpha   90.00
_cell.angle_beta   90.00
_cell.angle_gamma   90.00
#
_symmetry.space_group_name_H-M   'P 1'
#
loop_
_entity.id
_entity.type
_entity.pdbx_description
1 polymer ?
#
loop_
_entity_poly.entity_id
_entity_poly.type
_entity_poly.pdbx_seq_one_letter_code
_entity_poly.pdbx_strand_id
1 'polypeptide(L)'
;MKNWLIIVVCLVVFSVPAKADDGKVIPVSKMPQTAQEFMAKYFSGMEVAVAEQEGMFWEKSYDVTFNNGNKLEFDGNGKWKSVDCKYTSVPKEIVPALIAGYIKGKFPGTRIINIEKDDRRIDVELVNGTDLKFNSAFELVELDRE
;
A
#
# COMPACT_ATOMS: atom_id res chain seq x y z
N MET A 1 -43.40 -46.89 -10.20
CA MET A 1 -42.73 -45.86 -10.98
C MET A 1 -41.71 -45.17 -10.10
N LYS A 2 -40.46 -45.42 -10.34
CA LYS A 2 -39.40 -44.85 -9.57
C LYS A 2 -38.95 -43.56 -10.24
N ASN A 3 -39.32 -42.41 -9.69
CA ASN A 3 -38.79 -41.12 -10.12
C ASN A 3 -37.36 -41.01 -9.60
N TRP A 4 -36.40 -41.24 -10.43
CA TRP A 4 -35.01 -41.03 -10.15
C TRP A 4 -34.71 -39.54 -10.38
N LEU A 5 -34.78 -38.77 -9.34
CA LEU A 5 -34.32 -37.40 -9.32
C LEU A 5 -32.78 -37.41 -9.25
N ILE A 6 -32.16 -37.30 -10.41
CA ILE A 6 -30.75 -37.02 -10.50
C ILE A 6 -30.55 -35.57 -10.08
N ILE A 7 -30.15 -35.38 -8.80
CA ILE A 7 -29.66 -34.10 -8.34
C ILE A 7 -28.27 -33.95 -8.93
N VAL A 8 -28.16 -33.28 -10.06
CA VAL A 8 -26.85 -32.79 -10.52
C VAL A 8 -26.45 -31.65 -9.61
N VAL A 9 -25.64 -31.99 -8.60
CA VAL A 9 -24.93 -31.00 -7.82
C VAL A 9 -23.87 -30.40 -8.73
N CYS A 10 -24.20 -29.28 -9.38
CA CYS A 10 -23.19 -28.46 -10.01
C CYS A 10 -22.28 -27.92 -8.91
N LEU A 11 -21.17 -28.62 -8.68
CA LEU A 11 -20.02 -28.08 -8.00
C LEU A 11 -19.50 -26.93 -8.86
N VAL A 12 -20.02 -25.72 -8.60
CA VAL A 12 -19.39 -24.50 -9.08
C VAL A 12 -18.08 -24.40 -8.30
N VAL A 13 -17.04 -24.96 -8.88
CA VAL A 13 -15.69 -24.68 -8.44
C VAL A 13 -15.46 -23.20 -8.78
N PHE A 14 -15.66 -22.34 -7.81
CA PHE A 14 -15.10 -21.00 -7.86
C PHE A 14 -13.58 -21.17 -7.87
N SER A 15 -13.01 -21.32 -9.04
CA SER A 15 -11.58 -21.07 -9.22
C SER A 15 -11.38 -19.58 -8.99
N VAL A 16 -11.12 -19.23 -7.72
CA VAL A 16 -10.50 -17.96 -7.41
C VAL A 16 -9.21 -17.96 -8.21
N PRO A 17 -9.01 -17.02 -9.17
CA PRO A 17 -7.70 -16.89 -9.76
C PRO A 17 -6.76 -16.59 -8.61
N ALA A 18 -5.95 -17.58 -8.23
CA ALA A 18 -4.78 -17.32 -7.43
C ALA A 18 -4.00 -16.30 -8.25
N LYS A 19 -3.95 -15.03 -7.78
CA LYS A 19 -2.92 -14.12 -8.23
C LYS A 19 -1.64 -14.91 -8.05
N ALA A 20 -1.02 -15.29 -9.16
CA ALA A 20 0.31 -15.82 -9.11
C ALA A 20 1.13 -14.71 -8.48
N ASP A 21 1.46 -14.89 -7.20
CA ASP A 21 2.33 -14.00 -6.46
C ASP A 21 3.72 -14.27 -7.01
N ASP A 22 4.07 -13.56 -8.08
CA ASP A 22 5.37 -13.65 -8.73
C ASP A 22 6.47 -12.99 -7.87
N GLY A 23 6.11 -12.59 -6.66
CA GLY A 23 7.00 -12.00 -5.68
C GLY A 23 8.04 -13.01 -5.20
N LYS A 24 9.31 -12.64 -5.38
CA LYS A 24 10.44 -13.39 -4.84
C LYS A 24 10.83 -12.80 -3.49
N VAL A 25 10.78 -13.62 -2.43
CA VAL A 25 11.30 -13.22 -1.12
C VAL A 25 12.80 -12.95 -1.21
N ILE A 26 13.22 -11.79 -0.76
CA ILE A 26 14.61 -11.36 -0.73
C ILE A 26 14.97 -10.81 0.67
N PRO A 27 16.25 -10.86 1.06
CA PRO A 27 16.68 -10.12 2.25
C PRO A 27 16.65 -8.61 1.98
N VAL A 28 16.39 -7.81 3.00
CA VAL A 28 16.38 -6.32 2.90
C VAL A 28 17.68 -5.78 2.30
N SER A 29 18.81 -6.42 2.57
CA SER A 29 20.13 -6.04 2.01
C SER A 29 20.23 -6.14 0.49
N LYS A 30 19.29 -6.83 -0.17
CA LYS A 30 19.20 -6.93 -1.63
C LYS A 30 18.30 -5.88 -2.26
N MET A 31 17.59 -5.12 -1.46
CA MET A 31 16.79 -3.99 -1.94
C MET A 31 17.70 -2.82 -2.37
N PRO A 32 17.20 -1.92 -3.24
CA PRO A 32 17.91 -0.69 -3.55
C PRO A 32 18.29 0.09 -2.28
N GLN A 33 19.47 0.67 -2.26
CA GLN A 33 19.97 1.41 -1.11
C GLN A 33 19.03 2.55 -0.69
N THR A 34 18.43 3.24 -1.65
CA THR A 34 17.44 4.30 -1.40
C THR A 34 16.25 3.81 -0.56
N ALA A 35 15.74 2.60 -0.85
CA ALA A 35 14.68 1.98 -0.07
C ALA A 35 15.16 1.62 1.35
N GLN A 36 16.35 1.07 1.47
CA GLN A 36 16.93 0.73 2.78
C GLN A 36 17.13 1.98 3.65
N GLU A 37 17.62 3.07 3.09
CA GLU A 37 17.79 4.37 3.78
C GLU A 37 16.45 4.97 4.19
N PHE A 38 15.44 4.88 3.35
CA PHE A 38 14.07 5.32 3.68
C PHE A 38 13.52 4.56 4.89
N MET A 39 13.66 3.25 4.90
CA MET A 39 13.22 2.40 6.01
C MET A 39 13.98 2.71 7.31
N ALA A 40 15.29 2.88 7.23
CA ALA A 40 16.12 3.24 8.36
C ALA A 40 15.77 4.62 8.95
N LYS A 41 15.38 5.56 8.09
CA LYS A 41 15.02 6.93 8.51
C LYS A 41 13.63 7.02 9.14
N TYR A 42 12.62 6.38 8.56
CA TYR A 42 11.23 6.56 8.95
C TYR A 42 10.60 5.39 9.70
N PHE A 43 11.21 4.22 9.62
CA PHE A 43 10.70 2.98 10.19
C PHE A 43 11.76 2.24 11.03
N SER A 44 12.73 2.97 11.58
CA SER A 44 13.70 2.40 12.51
C SER A 44 13.00 1.82 13.75
N GLY A 45 13.41 0.65 14.18
CA GLY A 45 12.78 -0.03 15.30
C GLY A 45 11.58 -0.91 14.93
N MET A 46 11.14 -0.92 13.66
CA MET A 46 10.15 -1.86 13.16
C MET A 46 10.86 -3.06 12.53
N GLU A 47 10.41 -4.26 12.90
CA GLU A 47 10.95 -5.49 12.34
C GLU A 47 10.26 -5.85 11.03
N VAL A 48 11.05 -6.15 10.00
CA VAL A 48 10.57 -6.65 8.71
C VAL A 48 10.19 -8.10 8.84
N ALA A 49 8.92 -8.42 8.53
CA ALA A 49 8.46 -9.80 8.45
C ALA A 49 8.88 -10.44 7.12
N VAL A 50 8.69 -9.72 6.02
CA VAL A 50 9.05 -10.19 4.69
C VAL A 50 9.33 -9.00 3.76
N ALA A 51 10.34 -9.15 2.91
CA ALA A 51 10.61 -8.27 1.78
C ALA A 51 10.55 -9.10 0.50
N GLU A 52 9.88 -8.57 -0.51
CA GLU A 52 9.66 -9.25 -1.78
C GLU A 52 10.04 -8.35 -2.95
N GLN A 53 10.60 -8.96 -3.98
CA GLN A 53 10.84 -8.33 -5.26
C GLN A 53 9.80 -8.84 -6.25
N GLU A 54 9.06 -7.93 -6.87
CA GLU A 54 8.11 -8.23 -7.94
C GLU A 54 8.62 -7.71 -9.28
N GLY A 55 8.09 -8.30 -10.36
CA GLY A 55 8.44 -7.91 -11.72
C GLY A 55 9.85 -8.29 -12.14
N MET A 56 10.16 -8.00 -13.39
CA MET A 56 11.45 -8.27 -14.02
C MET A 56 11.96 -7.05 -14.79
N PHE A 57 13.27 -6.92 -14.91
CA PHE A 57 13.95 -5.86 -15.65
C PHE A 57 13.57 -4.45 -15.17
N TRP A 58 12.92 -3.64 -16.01
CA TRP A 58 12.54 -2.25 -15.72
C TRP A 58 11.23 -2.10 -14.96
N GLU A 59 10.44 -3.15 -14.83
CA GLU A 59 9.17 -3.17 -14.07
C GLU A 59 9.33 -3.73 -12.66
N LYS A 60 10.54 -3.67 -12.11
CA LYS A 60 10.77 -4.12 -10.74
C LYS A 60 10.09 -3.22 -9.74
N SER A 61 9.50 -3.84 -8.73
CA SER A 61 9.05 -3.20 -7.51
C SER A 61 9.46 -4.01 -6.30
N TYR A 62 9.39 -3.40 -5.13
CA TYR A 62 9.75 -4.05 -3.88
C TYR A 62 8.67 -3.78 -2.84
N ASP A 63 8.20 -4.84 -2.22
CA ASP A 63 7.20 -4.80 -1.18
C ASP A 63 7.82 -5.23 0.15
N VAL A 64 7.54 -4.47 1.20
CA VAL A 64 7.97 -4.78 2.56
C VAL A 64 6.76 -4.86 3.46
N THR A 65 6.65 -5.94 4.21
CA THR A 65 5.66 -6.11 5.26
C THR A 65 6.38 -6.18 6.60
N PHE A 66 5.99 -5.33 7.53
CA PHE A 66 6.49 -5.35 8.90
C PHE A 66 5.70 -6.32 9.77
N ASN A 67 6.27 -6.72 10.92
CA ASN A 67 5.63 -7.64 11.86
C ASN A 67 4.31 -7.12 12.42
N ASN A 68 4.11 -5.80 12.48
CA ASN A 68 2.85 -5.18 12.90
C ASN A 68 1.78 -5.12 11.80
N GLY A 69 2.08 -5.59 10.59
CA GLY A 69 1.17 -5.58 9.44
C GLY A 69 1.25 -4.33 8.55
N ASN A 70 2.03 -3.31 8.91
CA ASN A 70 2.28 -2.17 8.03
C ASN A 70 3.04 -2.60 6.79
N LYS A 71 2.80 -1.94 5.66
CA LYS A 71 3.39 -2.27 4.37
C LYS A 71 3.98 -1.05 3.68
N LEU A 72 5.07 -1.28 2.97
CA LEU A 72 5.70 -0.30 2.09
C LEU A 72 5.83 -0.88 0.69
N GLU A 73 5.66 -0.04 -0.31
CA GLU A 73 5.96 -0.38 -1.70
C GLU A 73 6.96 0.63 -2.27
N PHE A 74 7.95 0.12 -2.98
CA PHE A 74 8.99 0.90 -3.65
C PHE A 74 9.05 0.57 -5.13
N ASP A 75 9.41 1.55 -5.96
CA ASP A 75 9.74 1.30 -7.36
C ASP A 75 11.11 0.61 -7.52
N GLY A 76 11.47 0.29 -8.76
CA GLY A 76 12.73 -0.38 -9.06
C GLY A 76 13.99 0.41 -8.68
N ASN A 77 13.87 1.71 -8.47
CA ASN A 77 14.96 2.59 -8.01
C ASN A 77 14.99 2.77 -6.49
N GLY A 78 14.04 2.16 -5.78
CA GLY A 78 13.93 2.27 -4.33
C GLY A 78 13.20 3.52 -3.84
N LYS A 79 12.51 4.24 -4.71
CA LYS A 79 11.63 5.34 -4.33
C LYS A 79 10.30 4.80 -3.84
N TRP A 80 9.81 5.30 -2.71
CA TRP A 80 8.54 4.83 -2.18
C TRP A 80 7.36 5.21 -3.07
N LYS A 81 6.42 4.31 -3.20
CA LYS A 81 5.15 4.46 -3.94
C LYS A 81 3.93 4.37 -3.03
N SER A 82 4.00 3.54 -2.02
CA SER A 82 2.91 3.33 -1.06
C SER A 82 3.47 3.16 0.35
N VAL A 83 2.80 3.80 1.31
CA VAL A 83 3.05 3.64 2.75
C VAL A 83 1.71 3.35 3.42
N ASP A 84 1.48 2.09 3.76
CA ASP A 84 0.26 1.61 4.42
C ASP A 84 0.55 1.35 5.91
N CYS A 85 0.02 2.22 6.75
CA CYS A 85 0.18 2.19 8.20
C CYS A 85 -1.17 2.06 8.91
N LYS A 86 -2.03 1.12 8.49
CA LYS A 86 -3.38 0.91 9.07
C LYS A 86 -3.39 0.76 10.59
N TYR A 87 -2.34 0.17 11.13
CA TYR A 87 -2.24 -0.14 12.55
C TYR A 87 -1.53 0.95 13.36
N THR A 88 -0.93 1.91 12.69
CA THR A 88 -0.23 3.07 13.28
C THR A 88 -0.63 4.35 12.53
N SER A 89 0.34 5.20 12.21
CA SER A 89 0.13 6.38 11.37
C SER A 89 1.28 6.51 10.39
N VAL A 90 0.99 7.07 9.22
CA VAL A 90 2.04 7.46 8.28
C VAL A 90 2.92 8.53 8.96
N PRO A 91 4.25 8.37 8.96
CA PRO A 91 5.15 9.38 9.49
C PRO A 91 4.92 10.75 8.84
N LYS A 92 4.82 11.80 9.64
CA LYS A 92 4.50 13.17 9.19
C LYS A 92 5.47 13.68 8.13
N GLU A 93 6.73 13.30 8.25
CA GLU A 93 7.81 13.73 7.36
C GLU A 93 7.67 13.21 5.93
N ILE A 94 6.92 12.13 5.74
CA ILE A 94 6.64 11.54 4.41
C ILE A 94 5.56 12.33 3.67
N VAL A 95 4.60 12.92 4.39
CA VAL A 95 3.47 13.64 3.81
C VAL A 95 3.92 15.02 3.34
N PRO A 96 3.67 15.41 2.08
CA PRO A 96 3.95 16.77 1.60
C PRO A 96 3.29 17.82 2.52
N ALA A 97 4.01 18.90 2.83
CA ALA A 97 3.57 19.90 3.80
C ALA A 97 2.21 20.54 3.43
N LEU A 98 1.94 20.78 2.14
CA LEU A 98 0.67 21.35 1.69
C LEU A 98 -0.50 20.39 1.93
N ILE A 99 -0.30 19.10 1.70
CA ILE A 99 -1.30 18.08 1.97
C ILE A 99 -1.54 17.94 3.47
N ALA A 100 -0.47 17.87 4.26
CA ALA A 100 -0.57 17.80 5.71
C ALA A 100 -1.30 19.00 6.30
N GLY A 101 -1.02 20.21 5.80
CA GLY A 101 -1.69 21.43 6.19
C GLY A 101 -3.18 21.45 5.83
N TYR A 102 -3.53 20.98 4.64
CA TYR A 102 -4.92 20.84 4.22
C TYR A 102 -5.71 19.90 5.15
N ILE A 103 -5.15 18.73 5.40
CA ILE A 103 -5.80 17.71 6.26
C ILE A 103 -5.94 18.22 7.69
N LYS A 104 -4.91 18.85 8.24
CA LYS A 104 -4.98 19.45 9.59
C LYS A 104 -6.06 20.52 9.70
N GLY A 105 -6.27 21.32 8.65
CA GLY A 105 -7.29 22.38 8.62
C GLY A 105 -8.71 21.88 8.44
N LYS A 106 -8.91 20.84 7.62
CA LYS A 106 -10.25 20.31 7.28
C LYS A 106 -10.68 19.11 8.13
N PHE A 107 -9.73 18.32 8.60
CA PHE A 107 -9.95 17.10 9.38
C PHE A 107 -9.07 17.10 10.64
N PRO A 108 -9.25 18.08 11.54
CA PRO A 108 -8.42 18.16 12.74
C PRO A 108 -8.59 16.91 13.62
N GLY A 109 -7.48 16.44 14.19
CA GLY A 109 -7.46 15.26 15.05
C GLY A 109 -7.50 13.92 14.33
N THR A 110 -7.54 13.91 12.98
CA THR A 110 -7.50 12.70 12.17
C THR A 110 -6.05 12.33 11.85
N ARG A 111 -5.78 11.04 11.77
CA ARG A 111 -4.46 10.56 11.32
C ARG A 111 -4.54 9.95 9.93
N ILE A 112 -3.44 10.06 9.20
CA ILE A 112 -3.26 9.45 7.89
C ILE A 112 -2.79 8.00 8.12
N ILE A 113 -3.49 7.05 7.52
CA ILE A 113 -3.17 5.62 7.61
C ILE A 113 -2.62 5.04 6.32
N ASN A 114 -2.82 5.70 5.19
CA ASN A 114 -2.26 5.28 3.92
C ASN A 114 -1.94 6.50 3.07
N ILE A 115 -0.86 6.43 2.33
CA ILE A 115 -0.49 7.38 1.28
C ILE A 115 0.12 6.63 0.11
N GLU A 116 -0.39 6.90 -1.09
CA GLU A 116 0.12 6.36 -2.34
C GLU A 116 0.44 7.48 -3.30
N LYS A 117 1.46 7.32 -4.10
CA LYS A 117 1.81 8.30 -5.13
C LYS A 117 2.25 7.65 -6.43
N ASP A 118 1.91 8.29 -7.52
CA ASP A 118 2.48 8.08 -8.84
C ASP A 118 2.94 9.44 -9.41
N ASP A 119 3.31 9.48 -10.69
CA ASP A 119 3.81 10.69 -11.35
C ASP A 119 2.76 11.81 -11.47
N ARG A 120 1.48 11.51 -11.29
CA ARG A 120 0.37 12.42 -11.54
C ARG A 120 -0.44 12.77 -10.31
N ARG A 121 -0.42 11.91 -9.30
CA ARG A 121 -1.41 11.92 -8.24
C ARG A 121 -0.85 11.41 -6.92
N ILE A 122 -1.42 11.93 -5.85
CA ILE A 122 -1.20 11.45 -4.49
C ILE A 122 -2.56 11.12 -3.87
N ASP A 123 -2.74 9.90 -3.43
CA ASP A 123 -3.94 9.43 -2.76
C ASP A 123 -3.66 9.26 -1.26
N VAL A 124 -4.52 9.78 -0.40
CA VAL A 124 -4.38 9.75 1.06
C VAL A 124 -5.66 9.19 1.67
N GLU A 125 -5.50 8.21 2.53
CA GLU A 125 -6.60 7.63 3.31
C GLU A 125 -6.46 8.03 4.78
N LEU A 126 -7.57 8.52 5.36
CA LEU A 126 -7.67 8.86 6.77
C LEU A 126 -8.30 7.72 7.56
N VAL A 127 -8.01 7.66 8.86
CA VAL A 127 -8.53 6.60 9.74
C VAL A 127 -10.06 6.56 9.83
N ASN A 128 -10.73 7.68 9.51
CA ASN A 128 -12.20 7.77 9.51
C ASN A 128 -12.86 7.29 8.20
N GLY A 129 -12.10 6.71 7.27
CA GLY A 129 -12.60 6.24 5.98
C GLY A 129 -12.66 7.31 4.88
N THR A 130 -12.14 8.51 5.11
CA THR A 130 -12.07 9.55 4.09
C THR A 130 -10.88 9.32 3.17
N ASP A 131 -11.13 9.29 1.88
CA ASP A 131 -10.11 9.25 0.82
C ASP A 131 -9.99 10.60 0.13
N LEU A 132 -8.77 11.08 0.01
CA LEU A 132 -8.46 12.35 -0.64
C LEU A 132 -7.47 12.10 -1.77
N LYS A 133 -7.75 12.68 -2.93
CA LYS A 133 -6.85 12.62 -4.09
C LYS A 133 -6.35 14.01 -4.43
N PHE A 134 -5.07 14.13 -4.56
CA PHE A 134 -4.37 15.38 -4.90
C PHE A 134 -3.65 15.22 -6.24
N ASN A 135 -3.55 16.30 -7.00
CA ASN A 135 -2.72 16.33 -8.20
C ASN A 135 -1.24 16.56 -7.86
N SER A 136 -0.39 16.61 -8.87
CA SER A 136 1.06 16.84 -8.69
C SER A 136 1.43 18.21 -8.12
N ALA A 137 0.50 19.18 -8.15
CA ALA A 137 0.65 20.49 -7.49
C ALA A 137 0.13 20.49 -6.04
N PHE A 138 -0.25 19.33 -5.51
CA PHE A 138 -0.82 19.14 -4.16
C PHE A 138 -2.18 19.83 -3.96
N GLU A 139 -2.94 20.01 -5.05
CA GLU A 139 -4.30 20.50 -5.01
C GLU A 139 -5.29 19.34 -4.93
N LEU A 140 -6.32 19.48 -4.09
CA LEU A 140 -7.36 18.46 -3.95
C LEU A 140 -8.19 18.37 -5.23
N VAL A 141 -8.32 17.17 -5.80
CA VAL A 141 -9.13 16.90 -7.00
C VAL A 141 -10.34 16.01 -6.72
N GLU A 142 -10.30 15.21 -5.67
CA GLU A 142 -11.42 14.33 -5.30
C GLU A 142 -11.42 14.05 -3.79
N LEU A 143 -12.61 13.96 -3.22
CA LEU A 143 -12.83 13.60 -1.83
C LEU A 143 -13.99 12.62 -1.74
N ASP A 144 -13.71 11.41 -1.24
CA ASP A 144 -14.70 10.38 -0.99
C ASP A 144 -14.78 10.08 0.52
N ARG A 145 -15.99 9.86 1.00
CA ARG A 145 -16.27 9.42 2.37
C ARG A 145 -17.06 8.13 2.33
N GLU A 146 -16.55 7.13 3.02
CA GLU A 146 -17.34 5.94 3.29
C GLU A 146 -18.39 6.18 4.38
#